data_71d84d7130431e31ff8619f3f6b3e546
#
_entry.id   71d84d7130431e31ff8619f3f6b3e546
#
_cell.length_a   1.000
_cell.length_b   1.000
_cell.length_c   1.000
_cell.angle_alpha   90.00
_cell.angle_beta   90.00
_cell.angle_gamma   90.00
#
_symmetry.space_group_name_H-M   'P 1'
#
loop_
_entity.id
_entity.type
_entity.pdbx_description
1 polymer ?
#
loop_
_entity_poly.entity_id
_entity_poly.type
_entity_poly.pdbx_seq_one_letter_code
_entity_poly.pdbx_strand_id
1 'polypeptide(L)'
;MAESDSAILDPPESPSQIIGRRRNRLVNIIKQNDLHQLRQFIALCPPEDVIAPGTPYLDDALSNAASYGSPDALRLLLEVHAAAPEMVQRFNPTYRLLLDACGAANIGVVRFILDRHGSPENRLPLGPVDLHQRGGTGETPILLAAGSLTYLDNDAEEAEDGGSDVTEWMRDRIARGHQLIHLLLDMGCLPTDVVPPLPKDLSPWGGQVQDSVLGLAVSRADAPLIQRLIDSGADIYLKHQHFHHAGLSFHFRIAKGHAYDVTTLHLASVFYNTDAVKLLLDRQRSMNNSNPDLAFSCDGDGRLPLHWAASGPGGPDCRLPDQQRRTTETLRLLLDHDPTGTNLVDKTGSTPLHYAAISHARCGCSEHAELAIRTLLEYDADPLIPDGSGRTVLHLLGYQSHQGDHVRTALLDLILSHGAQINHAEANGKTALHVFAQNLRQVSAAKFLIEHGADIRARNTTRETPFHAAARGFLNDHVRRDGRDQEVTTCNKIRLQDEMIRALQEAAGEDAAMLMSQPNAEGKTPQDLLEETRNRWQGRGQPVPGLGRGRGRGRGLPGGV
;
A
#
# COMPACT_ATOMS: atom_id res chain seq x y z
N MET A 1 -25.07 25.52 -52.47
CA MET A 1 -24.05 25.87 -51.46
C MET A 1 -23.84 24.58 -50.70
N ALA A 2 -22.76 23.91 -51.05
CA ALA A 2 -22.37 22.63 -50.42
C ALA A 2 -21.37 22.93 -49.33
N GLU A 3 -21.69 22.59 -48.11
CA GLU A 3 -20.75 22.59 -46.97
C GLU A 3 -19.85 21.35 -47.11
N SER A 4 -18.58 21.62 -47.25
CA SER A 4 -17.54 20.61 -47.30
C SER A 4 -17.23 20.11 -45.88
N ASP A 5 -17.66 18.88 -45.58
CA ASP A 5 -17.13 18.10 -44.47
C ASP A 5 -15.64 17.86 -44.69
N SER A 6 -14.79 18.66 -44.02
CA SER A 6 -13.38 18.35 -43.87
C SER A 6 -13.21 17.31 -42.77
N ALA A 7 -13.27 16.04 -43.16
CA ALA A 7 -12.78 14.95 -42.32
C ALA A 7 -11.30 15.24 -41.99
N ILE A 8 -11.01 15.58 -40.74
CA ILE A 8 -9.66 15.64 -40.20
C ILE A 8 -9.16 14.19 -40.22
N LEU A 9 -8.39 13.84 -41.23
CA LEU A 9 -7.63 12.59 -41.27
C LEU A 9 -6.57 12.67 -40.18
N ASP A 10 -6.66 11.79 -39.21
CA ASP A 10 -5.60 11.61 -38.23
C ASP A 10 -4.25 11.45 -38.95
N PRO A 11 -3.17 12.04 -38.45
CA PRO A 11 -1.88 11.93 -39.08
C PRO A 11 -1.48 10.44 -39.18
N PRO A 12 -0.83 10.03 -40.28
CA PRO A 12 -0.43 8.64 -40.45
C PRO A 12 0.46 8.23 -39.26
N GLU A 13 0.11 7.08 -38.65
CA GLU A 13 0.81 6.58 -37.48
C GLU A 13 2.29 6.32 -37.78
N SER A 14 3.14 6.68 -36.83
CA SER A 14 4.57 6.39 -36.90
C SER A 14 4.83 4.87 -36.80
N PRO A 15 5.90 4.36 -37.41
CA PRO A 15 6.27 2.94 -37.28
C PRO A 15 6.33 2.43 -35.84
N SER A 16 6.77 3.28 -34.91
CA SER A 16 6.83 2.98 -33.47
C SER A 16 5.43 2.81 -32.82
N GLN A 17 4.43 3.59 -33.27
CA GLN A 17 3.05 3.45 -32.79
C GLN A 17 2.40 2.17 -33.31
N ILE A 18 2.69 1.79 -34.57
CA ILE A 18 2.21 0.53 -35.16
C ILE A 18 2.80 -0.67 -34.42
N ILE A 19 4.11 -0.66 -34.14
CA ILE A 19 4.79 -1.70 -33.37
C ILE A 19 4.21 -1.79 -31.95
N GLY A 20 4.02 -0.66 -31.29
CA GLY A 20 3.41 -0.62 -29.95
C GLY A 20 2.02 -1.23 -29.88
N ARG A 21 1.16 -0.93 -30.88
CA ARG A 21 -0.20 -1.52 -30.95
C ARG A 21 -0.19 -3.01 -31.20
N ARG A 22 0.70 -3.49 -32.07
CA ARG A 22 0.85 -4.93 -32.33
C ARG A 22 1.28 -5.67 -31.07
N ARG A 23 2.25 -5.13 -30.32
CA ARG A 23 2.68 -5.69 -29.03
C ARG A 23 1.57 -5.75 -28.01
N ASN A 24 0.84 -4.64 -27.79
CA ASN A 24 -0.28 -4.61 -26.86
C ASN A 24 -1.37 -5.62 -27.27
N ARG A 25 -1.62 -5.78 -28.57
CA ARG A 25 -2.55 -6.78 -29.06
C ARG A 25 -2.07 -8.20 -28.75
N LEU A 26 -0.79 -8.50 -28.95
CA LEU A 26 -0.21 -9.80 -28.63
C LEU A 26 -0.31 -10.12 -27.15
N VAL A 27 0.05 -9.17 -26.29
CA VAL A 27 -0.08 -9.31 -24.83
C VAL A 27 -1.52 -9.60 -24.42
N ASN A 28 -2.48 -8.89 -24.98
CA ASN A 28 -3.90 -9.13 -24.71
C ASN A 28 -4.38 -10.52 -25.17
N ILE A 29 -3.95 -10.97 -26.33
CA ILE A 29 -4.22 -12.34 -26.83
C ILE A 29 -3.67 -13.39 -25.86
N ILE A 30 -2.45 -13.18 -25.36
CA ILE A 30 -1.79 -14.07 -24.40
C ILE A 30 -2.57 -14.07 -23.06
N LYS A 31 -2.91 -12.88 -22.52
CA LYS A 31 -3.67 -12.75 -21.27
C LYS A 31 -5.07 -13.40 -21.38
N GLN A 32 -5.73 -13.30 -22.54
CA GLN A 32 -7.04 -13.93 -22.80
C GLN A 32 -6.92 -15.44 -23.07
N ASN A 33 -5.71 -15.97 -23.21
CA ASN A 33 -5.42 -17.36 -23.57
C ASN A 33 -6.12 -17.82 -24.85
N ASP A 34 -6.29 -16.94 -25.83
CA ASP A 34 -6.89 -17.27 -27.11
C ASP A 34 -5.85 -17.85 -28.07
N LEU A 35 -5.69 -19.18 -28.02
CA LEU A 35 -4.75 -19.91 -28.86
C LEU A 35 -5.07 -19.79 -30.36
N HIS A 36 -6.32 -19.60 -30.74
CA HIS A 36 -6.70 -19.45 -32.14
C HIS A 36 -6.21 -18.09 -32.68
N GLN A 37 -6.50 -17.01 -31.98
CA GLN A 37 -5.98 -15.69 -32.33
C GLN A 37 -4.45 -15.63 -32.26
N LEU A 38 -3.83 -16.32 -31.29
CA LEU A 38 -2.37 -16.39 -31.19
C LEU A 38 -1.76 -17.02 -32.44
N ARG A 39 -2.30 -18.15 -32.91
CA ARG A 39 -1.85 -18.80 -34.16
C ARG A 39 -2.03 -17.90 -35.38
N GLN A 40 -3.15 -17.21 -35.48
CA GLN A 40 -3.40 -16.24 -36.57
C GLN A 40 -2.39 -15.09 -36.50
N PHE A 41 -2.13 -14.56 -35.31
CA PHE A 41 -1.17 -13.47 -35.14
C PHE A 41 0.23 -13.89 -35.55
N ILE A 42 0.71 -15.07 -35.11
CA ILE A 42 2.01 -15.64 -35.49
C ILE A 42 2.12 -15.83 -37.00
N ALA A 43 1.06 -16.30 -37.65
CA ALA A 43 1.06 -16.52 -39.11
C ALA A 43 1.11 -15.21 -39.93
N LEU A 44 0.66 -14.10 -39.37
CA LEU A 44 0.59 -12.80 -40.06
C LEU A 44 1.74 -11.84 -39.70
N CYS A 45 2.51 -12.14 -38.66
CA CYS A 45 3.61 -11.29 -38.20
C CYS A 45 4.97 -11.98 -38.42
N PRO A 46 6.01 -11.25 -38.83
CA PRO A 46 7.35 -11.82 -38.88
C PRO A 46 7.81 -12.21 -37.47
N PRO A 47 8.71 -13.22 -37.32
CA PRO A 47 9.17 -13.69 -36.03
C PRO A 47 9.73 -12.59 -35.11
N GLU A 48 10.35 -11.57 -35.70
CA GLU A 48 10.91 -10.42 -34.98
C GLU A 48 9.81 -9.62 -34.23
N ASP A 49 8.62 -9.50 -34.82
CA ASP A 49 7.48 -8.79 -34.21
C ASP A 49 6.83 -9.60 -33.08
N VAL A 50 6.99 -10.94 -33.09
CA VAL A 50 6.41 -11.85 -32.09
C VAL A 50 7.30 -11.98 -30.85
N ILE A 51 8.60 -12.11 -31.06
CA ILE A 51 9.56 -12.45 -30.00
C ILE A 51 10.68 -11.41 -29.81
N ALA A 52 10.66 -10.32 -30.59
CA ALA A 52 11.67 -9.28 -30.44
C ALA A 52 11.63 -8.71 -29.00
N PRO A 53 12.77 -8.62 -28.32
CA PRO A 53 12.84 -7.94 -27.06
C PRO A 53 12.50 -6.46 -27.28
N GLY A 54 11.47 -5.98 -26.58
CA GLY A 54 11.26 -4.55 -26.38
C GLY A 54 12.41 -3.92 -25.61
N THR A 55 12.21 -2.79 -25.01
CA THR A 55 13.13 -2.26 -24.00
C THR A 55 13.32 -3.30 -22.88
N PRO A 56 14.51 -3.44 -22.28
CA PRO A 56 15.02 -4.67 -21.64
C PRO A 56 14.21 -5.29 -20.50
N TYR A 57 13.04 -4.76 -20.10
CA TYR A 57 12.40 -5.21 -18.88
C TYR A 57 10.88 -5.47 -18.91
N LEU A 58 10.13 -5.12 -19.97
CA LEU A 58 8.66 -5.18 -19.86
C LEU A 58 7.87 -5.78 -21.06
N ASP A 59 8.45 -5.96 -22.25
CA ASP A 59 7.67 -6.30 -23.45
C ASP A 59 8.12 -7.59 -24.18
N ASP A 60 8.64 -8.57 -23.46
CA ASP A 60 9.01 -9.86 -24.04
C ASP A 60 7.76 -10.76 -24.11
N ALA A 61 7.39 -11.16 -25.32
CA ALA A 61 6.24 -12.05 -25.55
C ALA A 61 6.37 -13.39 -24.80
N LEU A 62 7.59 -13.92 -24.67
CA LEU A 62 7.86 -15.14 -23.93
C LEU A 62 7.68 -14.94 -22.43
N SER A 63 8.15 -13.81 -21.85
CA SER A 63 7.93 -13.44 -20.46
C SER A 63 6.44 -13.27 -20.15
N ASN A 64 5.69 -12.59 -21.02
CA ASN A 64 4.24 -12.45 -20.86
C ASN A 64 3.52 -13.80 -20.94
N ALA A 65 3.94 -14.69 -21.83
CA ALA A 65 3.38 -16.03 -21.91
C ALA A 65 3.71 -16.88 -20.68
N ALA A 66 4.90 -16.71 -20.10
CA ALA A 66 5.27 -17.38 -18.86
C ALA A 66 4.47 -16.86 -17.66
N SER A 67 4.25 -15.56 -17.57
CA SER A 67 3.52 -14.95 -16.47
C SER A 67 1.99 -15.17 -16.56
N TYR A 68 1.41 -14.91 -17.72
CA TYR A 68 -0.06 -14.80 -17.87
C TYR A 68 -0.66 -15.82 -18.83
N GLY A 69 0.17 -16.47 -19.68
CA GLY A 69 -0.29 -17.41 -20.69
C GLY A 69 -0.49 -18.84 -20.19
N SER A 70 -0.95 -19.70 -21.09
CA SER A 70 -1.01 -21.14 -20.87
C SER A 70 0.27 -21.85 -21.32
N PRO A 71 0.51 -23.09 -20.89
CA PRO A 71 1.59 -23.94 -21.41
C PRO A 71 1.60 -24.06 -22.93
N ASP A 72 0.41 -24.10 -23.57
CA ASP A 72 0.28 -24.21 -25.01
C ASP A 72 0.61 -22.88 -25.73
N ALA A 73 0.26 -21.74 -25.15
CA ALA A 73 0.65 -20.42 -25.67
C ALA A 73 2.18 -20.27 -25.62
N LEU A 74 2.79 -20.62 -24.49
CA LEU A 74 4.26 -20.60 -24.34
C LEU A 74 4.92 -21.57 -25.35
N ARG A 75 4.38 -22.76 -25.53
CA ARG A 75 4.90 -23.73 -26.51
C ARG A 75 4.92 -23.16 -27.91
N LEU A 76 3.83 -22.57 -28.38
CA LEU A 76 3.73 -21.95 -29.71
C LEU A 76 4.78 -20.85 -29.91
N LEU A 77 4.99 -20.01 -28.90
CA LEU A 77 5.99 -18.94 -28.97
C LEU A 77 7.43 -19.50 -28.94
N LEU A 78 7.70 -20.57 -28.17
CA LEU A 78 8.99 -21.26 -28.16
C LEU A 78 9.29 -21.95 -29.52
N GLU A 79 8.26 -22.47 -30.20
CA GLU A 79 8.41 -23.02 -31.56
C GLU A 79 8.83 -21.93 -32.56
N VAL A 80 8.24 -20.74 -32.48
CA VAL A 80 8.63 -19.57 -33.28
C VAL A 80 10.06 -19.15 -32.95
N HIS A 81 10.44 -19.12 -31.68
CA HIS A 81 11.79 -18.79 -31.24
C HIS A 81 12.81 -19.81 -31.75
N ALA A 82 12.48 -21.10 -31.74
CA ALA A 82 13.36 -22.18 -32.26
C ALA A 82 13.55 -22.13 -33.79
N ALA A 83 12.57 -21.62 -34.52
CA ALA A 83 12.63 -21.45 -35.96
C ALA A 83 13.53 -20.26 -36.39
N ALA A 84 13.95 -19.41 -35.48
CA ALA A 84 14.78 -18.24 -35.73
C ALA A 84 16.15 -18.36 -35.06
N PRO A 85 17.11 -19.10 -35.67
CA PRO A 85 18.40 -19.49 -35.03
C PRO A 85 19.28 -18.33 -34.56
N GLU A 86 19.26 -17.20 -35.26
CA GLU A 86 20.06 -16.02 -34.88
C GLU A 86 19.57 -15.40 -33.54
N MET A 87 18.30 -15.53 -33.22
CA MET A 87 17.73 -15.07 -31.97
C MET A 87 18.02 -16.02 -30.81
N VAL A 88 18.05 -17.32 -31.07
CA VAL A 88 18.39 -18.36 -30.08
C VAL A 88 19.81 -18.17 -29.55
N GLN A 89 20.77 -17.81 -30.42
CA GLN A 89 22.14 -17.58 -30.02
C GLN A 89 22.34 -16.40 -29.07
N ARG A 90 21.42 -15.42 -29.07
CA ARG A 90 21.49 -14.21 -28.26
C ARG A 90 20.75 -14.32 -26.93
N PHE A 91 19.87 -15.30 -26.78
CA PHE A 91 18.94 -15.35 -25.65
C PHE A 91 18.64 -16.80 -25.23
N ASN A 92 19.03 -17.19 -23.99
CA ASN A 92 18.61 -18.45 -23.39
C ASN A 92 17.44 -18.13 -22.43
N PRO A 93 16.17 -18.35 -22.82
CA PRO A 93 15.02 -17.87 -22.08
C PRO A 93 14.69 -18.72 -20.84
N THR A 94 15.20 -19.95 -20.73
CA THR A 94 14.68 -20.98 -19.82
C THR A 94 14.56 -20.52 -18.37
N TYR A 95 15.67 -20.02 -17.83
CA TYR A 95 15.68 -19.62 -16.42
C TYR A 95 14.83 -18.37 -16.16
N ARG A 96 14.90 -17.39 -17.04
CA ARG A 96 14.07 -16.19 -16.95
C ARG A 96 12.59 -16.53 -17.01
N LEU A 97 12.16 -17.41 -17.93
CA LEU A 97 10.78 -17.85 -18.04
C LEU A 97 10.28 -18.57 -16.79
N LEU A 98 11.16 -19.37 -16.16
CA LEU A 98 10.84 -19.97 -14.86
C LEU A 98 10.61 -18.92 -13.78
N LEU A 99 11.48 -17.91 -13.68
CA LEU A 99 11.35 -16.83 -12.73
C LEU A 99 10.07 -16.03 -12.95
N ASP A 100 9.76 -15.66 -14.20
CA ASP A 100 8.55 -14.92 -14.58
C ASP A 100 7.28 -15.72 -14.22
N ALA A 101 7.28 -17.03 -14.52
CA ALA A 101 6.16 -17.91 -14.16
C ALA A 101 6.00 -18.09 -12.64
N CYS A 102 7.10 -18.15 -11.89
CA CYS A 102 7.07 -18.23 -10.43
C CYS A 102 6.54 -16.94 -9.81
N GLY A 103 7.00 -15.77 -10.27
CA GLY A 103 6.52 -14.46 -9.80
C GLY A 103 5.04 -14.23 -10.07
N ALA A 104 4.50 -14.77 -11.14
CA ALA A 104 3.08 -14.72 -11.48
C ALA A 104 2.24 -15.86 -10.87
N ALA A 105 2.84 -16.77 -10.12
CA ALA A 105 2.20 -17.99 -9.60
C ALA A 105 1.52 -18.84 -10.70
N ASN A 106 2.15 -18.92 -11.89
CA ASN A 106 1.65 -19.71 -13.01
C ASN A 106 2.12 -21.15 -12.95
N ILE A 107 1.48 -21.97 -12.13
CA ILE A 107 1.85 -23.37 -11.87
C ILE A 107 1.86 -24.20 -13.16
N GLY A 108 0.92 -23.95 -14.07
CA GLY A 108 0.82 -24.68 -15.33
C GLY A 108 2.09 -24.54 -16.16
N VAL A 109 2.57 -23.31 -16.30
CA VAL A 109 3.81 -23.01 -17.04
C VAL A 109 5.05 -23.49 -16.27
N VAL A 110 5.09 -23.33 -14.94
CA VAL A 110 6.19 -23.86 -14.12
C VAL A 110 6.34 -25.37 -14.33
N ARG A 111 5.26 -26.13 -14.21
CA ARG A 111 5.27 -27.58 -14.48
C ARG A 111 5.71 -27.88 -15.91
N PHE A 112 5.19 -27.16 -16.89
CA PHE A 112 5.58 -27.34 -18.29
C PHE A 112 7.08 -27.16 -18.51
N ILE A 113 7.70 -26.15 -17.89
CA ILE A 113 9.15 -25.92 -17.98
C ILE A 113 9.92 -27.05 -17.29
N LEU A 114 9.48 -27.47 -16.09
CA LEU A 114 10.15 -28.46 -15.26
C LEU A 114 10.00 -29.90 -15.81
N ASP A 115 8.81 -30.31 -16.26
CA ASP A 115 8.53 -31.64 -16.78
C ASP A 115 9.29 -31.92 -18.08
N ARG A 116 9.64 -30.88 -18.81
CA ARG A 116 10.35 -31.01 -20.10
C ARG A 116 11.85 -31.01 -19.99
N HIS A 117 12.37 -30.76 -18.81
CA HIS A 117 13.78 -30.88 -18.51
C HIS A 117 14.20 -32.34 -18.59
N GLY A 118 14.96 -32.69 -19.64
CA GLY A 118 15.55 -34.04 -19.81
C GLY A 118 14.79 -34.99 -20.73
N SER A 119 13.72 -34.58 -21.40
CA SER A 119 13.07 -35.40 -22.42
C SER A 119 13.87 -35.33 -23.76
N PRO A 120 14.44 -36.43 -24.25
CA PRO A 120 15.24 -36.42 -25.49
C PRO A 120 14.43 -36.13 -26.76
N GLU A 121 13.11 -36.20 -26.68
CA GLU A 121 12.20 -35.93 -27.81
C GLU A 121 11.85 -34.45 -27.97
N ASN A 122 12.33 -33.59 -27.07
CA ASN A 122 11.90 -32.20 -26.98
C ASN A 122 12.76 -31.27 -27.84
N ARG A 123 12.22 -30.81 -28.97
CA ARG A 123 12.86 -29.86 -29.88
C ARG A 123 12.78 -28.40 -29.45
N LEU A 124 12.26 -28.13 -28.24
CA LEU A 124 12.10 -26.76 -27.73
C LEU A 124 13.44 -26.24 -27.21
N PRO A 125 13.75 -24.95 -27.36
CA PRO A 125 14.99 -24.32 -26.94
C PRO A 125 15.04 -24.07 -25.43
N LEU A 126 14.65 -25.06 -24.62
CA LEU A 126 14.72 -25.01 -23.18
C LEU A 126 15.96 -25.77 -22.71
N GLY A 127 16.88 -25.06 -22.07
CA GLY A 127 18.08 -25.64 -21.47
C GLY A 127 17.83 -26.27 -20.11
N PRO A 128 18.88 -26.80 -19.46
CA PRO A 128 18.76 -27.35 -18.10
C PRO A 128 18.31 -26.27 -17.11
N VAL A 129 17.45 -26.67 -16.15
CA VAL A 129 16.94 -25.80 -15.08
C VAL A 129 17.71 -26.09 -13.80
N ASP A 130 18.34 -25.09 -13.24
CA ASP A 130 18.89 -25.10 -11.89
C ASP A 130 18.00 -24.29 -10.96
N LEU A 131 17.28 -24.98 -10.06
CA LEU A 131 16.35 -24.35 -9.10
C LEU A 131 17.05 -23.48 -8.05
N HIS A 132 18.38 -23.58 -7.92
CA HIS A 132 19.19 -22.78 -7.00
C HIS A 132 19.90 -21.61 -7.71
N GLN A 133 19.81 -21.54 -9.04
CA GLN A 133 20.36 -20.44 -9.80
C GLN A 133 19.68 -19.12 -9.37
N ARG A 134 20.47 -18.05 -9.29
CA ARG A 134 19.97 -16.72 -8.93
C ARG A 134 19.77 -15.86 -10.17
N GLY A 135 18.68 -15.09 -10.18
CA GLY A 135 18.41 -14.06 -11.18
C GLY A 135 19.34 -12.85 -11.05
N GLY A 136 19.13 -11.85 -11.90
CA GLY A 136 19.95 -10.64 -11.95
C GLY A 136 19.95 -9.80 -10.68
N THR A 137 18.88 -9.85 -9.91
CA THR A 137 18.68 -9.16 -8.61
C THR A 137 18.86 -10.12 -7.43
N GLY A 138 19.22 -11.39 -7.70
CA GLY A 138 19.56 -12.39 -6.69
C GLY A 138 18.41 -13.31 -6.26
N GLU A 139 17.25 -13.21 -6.91
CA GLU A 139 16.09 -14.04 -6.64
C GLU A 139 16.28 -15.48 -7.13
N THR A 140 15.69 -16.42 -6.40
CA THR A 140 15.49 -17.81 -6.80
C THR A 140 14.02 -18.06 -7.14
N PRO A 141 13.67 -19.16 -7.83
CA PRO A 141 12.28 -19.49 -8.14
C PRO A 141 11.37 -19.48 -6.91
N ILE A 142 11.85 -20.01 -5.77
CA ILE A 142 11.05 -20.07 -4.54
C ILE A 142 10.86 -18.68 -3.90
N LEU A 143 11.84 -17.78 -3.98
CA LEU A 143 11.70 -16.40 -3.51
C LEU A 143 10.66 -15.63 -4.32
N LEU A 144 10.65 -15.79 -5.65
CA LEU A 144 9.63 -15.17 -6.51
C LEU A 144 8.24 -15.77 -6.29
N ALA A 145 8.16 -17.10 -6.09
CA ALA A 145 6.90 -17.74 -5.73
C ALA A 145 6.37 -17.21 -4.38
N ALA A 146 7.23 -17.03 -3.38
CA ALA A 146 6.84 -16.40 -2.11
C ALA A 146 6.45 -14.92 -2.29
N GLY A 147 7.18 -14.18 -3.13
CA GLY A 147 6.87 -12.80 -3.52
C GLY A 147 5.50 -12.65 -4.18
N SER A 148 5.03 -13.68 -4.91
CA SER A 148 3.69 -13.67 -5.51
C SER A 148 2.54 -13.58 -4.49
N LEU A 149 2.80 -13.93 -3.23
CA LEU A 149 1.85 -13.76 -2.12
C LEU A 149 1.86 -12.32 -1.56
N THR A 150 2.93 -11.58 -1.78
CA THR A 150 3.17 -10.27 -1.17
C THR A 150 2.82 -9.12 -2.11
N TYR A 151 3.23 -9.21 -3.38
CA TYR A 151 3.11 -8.12 -4.35
C TYR A 151 1.85 -8.28 -5.21
N LEU A 152 0.68 -7.94 -4.65
CA LEU A 152 -0.61 -8.04 -5.36
C LEU A 152 -1.13 -6.70 -5.90
N ASP A 153 -0.57 -5.57 -5.46
CA ASP A 153 -1.16 -4.25 -5.69
C ASP A 153 -1.22 -3.84 -7.16
N ASN A 154 -0.17 -4.11 -7.92
CA ASN A 154 -0.13 -3.72 -9.34
C ASN A 154 -1.11 -4.51 -10.21
N ASP A 155 -1.29 -5.79 -9.88
CA ASP A 155 -2.17 -6.68 -10.64
C ASP A 155 -3.64 -6.51 -10.24
N ALA A 156 -3.91 -5.99 -9.04
CA ALA A 156 -5.26 -5.72 -8.56
C ALA A 156 -5.92 -4.54 -9.29
N GLU A 157 -5.13 -3.50 -9.66
CA GLU A 157 -5.63 -2.39 -10.48
C GLU A 157 -6.05 -2.86 -11.87
N GLU A 158 -5.30 -3.80 -12.48
CA GLU A 158 -5.67 -4.39 -13.77
C GLU A 158 -6.94 -5.27 -13.67
N ALA A 159 -7.16 -5.93 -12.53
CA ALA A 159 -8.36 -6.73 -12.29
C ALA A 159 -9.62 -5.86 -12.13
N GLU A 160 -9.52 -4.70 -11.47
CA GLU A 160 -10.62 -3.72 -11.36
C GLU A 160 -11.03 -3.18 -12.75
N ASP A 161 -10.07 -2.85 -13.60
CA ASP A 161 -10.33 -2.37 -14.97
C ASP A 161 -10.93 -3.47 -15.86
N GLY A 162 -10.60 -4.74 -15.61
CA GLY A 162 -11.14 -5.91 -16.32
C GLY A 162 -12.55 -6.33 -15.88
N GLY A 163 -13.14 -5.70 -14.85
CA GLY A 163 -14.47 -6.04 -14.34
C GLY A 163 -14.53 -7.34 -13.52
N SER A 164 -13.39 -7.88 -13.11
CA SER A 164 -13.28 -9.06 -12.25
C SER A 164 -13.55 -8.72 -10.79
N ASP A 165 -14.09 -9.67 -10.01
CA ASP A 165 -14.13 -9.54 -8.56
C ASP A 165 -12.71 -9.64 -7.99
N VAL A 166 -12.16 -8.50 -7.55
CA VAL A 166 -10.81 -8.39 -7.00
C VAL A 166 -10.58 -9.38 -5.87
N THR A 167 -11.61 -9.66 -5.06
CA THR A 167 -11.48 -10.58 -3.91
C THR A 167 -11.37 -12.03 -4.36
N GLU A 168 -12.06 -12.43 -5.41
CA GLU A 168 -11.98 -13.77 -5.98
C GLU A 168 -10.63 -13.97 -6.68
N TRP A 169 -10.20 -13.00 -7.48
CA TRP A 169 -8.90 -12.99 -8.12
C TRP A 169 -7.75 -13.12 -7.10
N MET A 170 -7.80 -12.36 -5.99
CA MET A 170 -6.79 -12.43 -4.92
C MET A 170 -6.75 -13.81 -4.27
N ARG A 171 -7.92 -14.41 -3.97
CA ARG A 171 -8.00 -15.75 -3.38
C ARG A 171 -7.39 -16.80 -4.30
N ASP A 172 -7.71 -16.75 -5.59
CA ASP A 172 -7.17 -17.71 -6.57
C ASP A 172 -5.64 -17.55 -6.70
N ARG A 173 -5.14 -16.33 -6.75
CA ARG A 173 -3.70 -16.06 -6.82
C ARG A 173 -2.96 -16.55 -5.57
N ILE A 174 -3.49 -16.30 -4.38
CA ILE A 174 -2.94 -16.80 -3.12
C ILE A 174 -2.91 -18.33 -3.11
N ALA A 175 -4.00 -18.97 -3.50
CA ALA A 175 -4.08 -20.43 -3.55
C ALA A 175 -3.05 -21.04 -4.53
N ARG A 176 -2.87 -20.43 -5.69
CA ARG A 176 -1.83 -20.83 -6.65
C ARG A 176 -0.43 -20.62 -6.09
N GLY A 177 -0.17 -19.50 -5.41
CA GLY A 177 1.11 -19.24 -4.76
C GLY A 177 1.47 -20.31 -3.72
N HIS A 178 0.51 -20.72 -2.85
CA HIS A 178 0.70 -21.81 -1.89
C HIS A 178 1.09 -23.11 -2.59
N GLN A 179 0.29 -23.53 -3.59
CA GLN A 179 0.57 -24.76 -4.34
C GLN A 179 1.93 -24.73 -5.02
N LEU A 180 2.33 -23.58 -5.55
CA LEU A 180 3.63 -23.40 -6.21
C LEU A 180 4.78 -23.54 -5.23
N ILE A 181 4.70 -22.88 -4.05
CA ILE A 181 5.76 -23.00 -3.04
C ILE A 181 5.88 -24.44 -2.56
N HIS A 182 4.76 -25.14 -2.31
CA HIS A 182 4.78 -26.57 -1.95
C HIS A 182 5.48 -27.40 -3.04
N LEU A 183 5.16 -27.18 -4.32
CA LEU A 183 5.78 -27.88 -5.45
C LEU A 183 7.30 -27.62 -5.48
N LEU A 184 7.74 -26.39 -5.33
CA LEU A 184 9.16 -26.04 -5.36
C LEU A 184 9.94 -26.64 -4.17
N LEU A 185 9.33 -26.69 -2.99
CA LEU A 185 9.90 -27.38 -1.81
C LEU A 185 10.00 -28.89 -2.04
N ASP A 186 8.99 -29.54 -2.68
CA ASP A 186 9.04 -30.96 -3.05
C ASP A 186 10.18 -31.26 -4.06
N MET A 187 10.52 -30.27 -4.87
CA MET A 187 11.62 -30.38 -5.84
C MET A 187 12.99 -30.02 -5.27
N GLY A 188 13.09 -29.72 -3.97
CA GLY A 188 14.35 -29.47 -3.27
C GLY A 188 14.80 -28.01 -3.23
N CYS A 189 13.94 -27.04 -3.56
CA CYS A 189 14.23 -25.63 -3.31
C CYS A 189 14.42 -25.37 -1.82
N LEU A 190 15.31 -24.44 -1.46
CA LEU A 190 15.68 -24.18 -0.08
C LEU A 190 14.76 -23.14 0.56
N PRO A 191 14.07 -23.47 1.67
CA PRO A 191 13.25 -22.53 2.42
C PRO A 191 14.08 -21.43 3.11
N THR A 192 15.41 -21.64 3.19
CA THR A 192 16.38 -20.69 3.76
C THR A 192 16.92 -19.68 2.75
N ASP A 193 16.44 -19.71 1.50
CA ASP A 193 16.86 -18.75 0.49
C ASP A 193 16.52 -17.32 0.89
N VAL A 194 17.49 -16.44 0.63
CA VAL A 194 17.38 -15.00 0.88
C VAL A 194 17.87 -14.23 -0.35
N VAL A 195 17.33 -13.06 -0.59
CA VAL A 195 17.88 -12.12 -1.56
C VAL A 195 19.15 -11.53 -0.97
N PRO A 196 20.33 -11.72 -1.62
CA PRO A 196 21.57 -11.16 -1.12
C PRO A 196 21.53 -9.62 -1.18
N PRO A 197 22.34 -8.96 -0.34
CA PRO A 197 22.47 -7.51 -0.38
C PRO A 197 22.96 -7.04 -1.75
N LEU A 198 22.33 -6.01 -2.30
CA LEU A 198 22.83 -5.35 -3.50
C LEU A 198 24.14 -4.59 -3.18
N PRO A 199 25.13 -4.58 -4.10
CA PRO A 199 26.30 -3.73 -4.00
C PRO A 199 25.89 -2.27 -3.78
N LYS A 200 26.59 -1.55 -2.89
CA LYS A 200 26.27 -0.17 -2.51
C LYS A 200 26.18 0.80 -3.69
N ASP A 201 26.92 0.55 -4.73
CA ASP A 201 27.01 1.34 -5.97
C ASP A 201 25.81 1.09 -6.92
N LEU A 202 25.09 -0.02 -6.76
CA LEU A 202 23.92 -0.37 -7.56
C LEU A 202 22.59 -0.03 -6.88
N SER A 203 22.63 0.31 -5.59
CA SER A 203 21.45 0.78 -4.86
C SER A 203 21.45 2.30 -4.78
N PRO A 204 20.57 3.01 -5.49
CA PRO A 204 20.45 4.46 -5.38
C PRO A 204 20.12 4.92 -3.96
N TRP A 205 19.77 3.99 -3.07
CA TRP A 205 19.36 4.23 -1.69
C TRP A 205 20.39 3.77 -0.66
N GLY A 206 21.56 3.29 -1.09
CA GLY A 206 22.68 2.94 -0.21
C GLY A 206 22.45 1.77 0.74
N GLY A 207 21.50 0.89 0.45
CA GLY A 207 21.09 -0.19 1.34
C GLY A 207 21.10 -1.57 0.72
N GLN A 208 21.06 -2.55 1.59
CA GLN A 208 21.00 -3.96 1.25
C GLN A 208 19.56 -4.43 1.37
N VAL A 209 18.97 -4.94 0.29
CA VAL A 209 17.65 -5.57 0.32
C VAL A 209 17.87 -7.05 0.59
N GLN A 210 17.33 -7.54 1.68
CA GLN A 210 17.28 -8.96 2.02
C GLN A 210 15.85 -9.37 2.28
N ASP A 211 15.26 -10.07 1.33
CA ASP A 211 14.01 -10.78 1.51
C ASP A 211 14.32 -12.24 1.78
N SER A 212 13.48 -12.92 2.56
CA SER A 212 13.53 -14.37 2.77
C SER A 212 12.24 -15.02 2.29
N VAL A 213 12.32 -16.33 1.98
CA VAL A 213 11.12 -17.10 1.61
C VAL A 213 10.05 -17.00 2.67
N LEU A 214 10.40 -17.18 3.95
CA LEU A 214 9.45 -17.06 5.06
C LEU A 214 8.93 -15.62 5.21
N GLY A 215 9.82 -14.61 5.12
CA GLY A 215 9.44 -13.20 5.23
C GLY A 215 8.41 -12.77 4.19
N LEU A 216 8.57 -13.22 2.96
CA LEU A 216 7.61 -12.97 1.88
C LEU A 216 6.31 -13.78 2.08
N ALA A 217 6.43 -15.06 2.45
CA ALA A 217 5.28 -15.96 2.58
C ALA A 217 4.34 -15.57 3.73
N VAL A 218 4.87 -15.12 4.90
CA VAL A 218 4.05 -14.82 6.09
C VAL A 218 2.99 -13.75 5.86
N SER A 219 3.08 -12.98 4.78
CA SER A 219 2.04 -12.01 4.44
C SER A 219 0.67 -12.67 4.24
N ARG A 220 0.63 -13.84 3.56
CA ARG A 220 -0.64 -14.50 3.19
C ARG A 220 -0.59 -16.04 3.17
N ALA A 221 0.53 -16.65 3.56
CA ALA A 221 0.61 -18.09 3.64
C ALA A 221 -0.32 -18.65 4.74
N ASP A 222 -0.89 -19.82 4.48
CA ASP A 222 -1.67 -20.55 5.47
C ASP A 222 -0.78 -21.26 6.51
N ALA A 223 -1.40 -21.71 7.61
CA ALA A 223 -0.69 -22.37 8.69
C ALA A 223 0.14 -23.60 8.23
N PRO A 224 -0.35 -24.50 7.37
CA PRO A 224 0.42 -25.65 6.89
C PRO A 224 1.70 -25.24 6.14
N LEU A 225 1.63 -24.21 5.28
CA LEU A 225 2.79 -23.75 4.53
C LEU A 225 3.82 -23.09 5.44
N ILE A 226 3.39 -22.23 6.35
CA ILE A 226 4.27 -21.58 7.33
C ILE A 226 4.97 -22.62 8.20
N GLN A 227 4.21 -23.58 8.74
CA GLN A 227 4.76 -24.66 9.54
C GLN A 227 5.81 -25.45 8.76
N ARG A 228 5.50 -25.80 7.51
CA ARG A 228 6.45 -26.52 6.63
C ARG A 228 7.74 -25.73 6.41
N LEU A 229 7.66 -24.41 6.14
CA LEU A 229 8.83 -23.57 5.95
C LEU A 229 9.70 -23.53 7.20
N ILE A 230 9.08 -23.37 8.38
CA ILE A 230 9.79 -23.34 9.67
C ILE A 230 10.46 -24.70 9.97
N ASP A 231 9.73 -25.81 9.79
CA ASP A 231 10.26 -27.16 10.05
C ASP A 231 11.37 -27.55 9.06
N SER A 232 11.34 -26.98 7.86
CA SER A 232 12.40 -27.14 6.85
C SER A 232 13.60 -26.22 7.06
N GLY A 233 13.63 -25.43 8.15
CA GLY A 233 14.79 -24.65 8.59
C GLY A 233 14.76 -23.15 8.29
N ALA A 234 13.61 -22.59 7.87
CA ALA A 234 13.50 -21.13 7.72
C ALA A 234 13.70 -20.42 9.08
N ASP A 235 14.51 -19.37 9.07
CA ASP A 235 14.85 -18.60 10.28
C ASP A 235 13.75 -17.58 10.60
N ILE A 236 13.09 -17.76 11.76
CA ILE A 236 12.04 -16.86 12.25
C ILE A 236 12.59 -15.54 12.84
N TYR A 237 13.89 -15.50 13.18
CA TYR A 237 14.56 -14.33 13.75
C TYR A 237 15.28 -13.48 12.71
N LEU A 238 15.27 -13.91 11.43
CA LEU A 238 15.91 -13.18 10.37
C LEU A 238 15.34 -11.77 10.27
N LYS A 239 16.22 -10.78 10.27
CA LYS A 239 15.86 -9.38 10.08
C LYS A 239 16.05 -8.99 8.63
N HIS A 240 14.98 -8.45 8.03
CA HIS A 240 15.00 -7.94 6.67
C HIS A 240 15.57 -6.51 6.69
N GLN A 241 16.56 -6.27 5.85
CA GLN A 241 17.13 -4.95 5.63
C GLN A 241 16.51 -4.37 4.36
N HIS A 242 15.88 -3.22 4.43
CA HIS A 242 15.18 -2.59 3.32
C HIS A 242 13.97 -3.36 2.80
N PHE A 243 13.05 -3.70 3.67
CA PHE A 243 11.78 -4.22 3.22
C PHE A 243 11.01 -3.16 2.45
N HIS A 244 10.97 -3.27 1.11
CA HIS A 244 10.22 -2.42 0.22
C HIS A 244 8.87 -3.08 -0.07
N HIS A 245 7.86 -2.79 0.73
CA HIS A 245 6.50 -3.23 0.45
C HIS A 245 5.70 -2.06 -0.11
N ALA A 246 5.16 -2.20 -1.34
CA ALA A 246 4.37 -1.16 -2.00
C ALA A 246 3.18 -0.69 -1.13
N GLY A 247 2.52 -1.61 -0.41
CA GLY A 247 1.42 -1.30 0.50
C GLY A 247 1.83 -0.54 1.77
N LEU A 248 3.05 -0.74 2.29
CA LEU A 248 3.52 -0.08 3.51
C LEU A 248 3.96 1.37 3.29
N SER A 249 4.41 1.74 2.08
CA SER A 249 4.85 3.10 1.77
C SER A 249 3.76 4.15 1.95
N PHE A 250 2.49 3.75 1.89
CA PHE A 250 1.35 4.64 2.12
C PHE A 250 1.04 4.87 3.62
N HIS A 251 1.32 3.88 4.49
CA HIS A 251 0.94 3.94 5.91
C HIS A 251 2.03 4.48 6.81
N PHE A 252 3.27 4.07 6.58
CA PHE A 252 4.37 4.64 7.32
C PHE A 252 4.86 5.88 6.56
N ARG A 253 4.81 7.06 7.16
CA ARG A 253 5.62 8.20 6.75
C ARG A 253 7.09 7.87 7.02
N ILE A 254 7.58 6.85 6.39
CA ILE A 254 8.99 6.57 6.34
C ILE A 254 9.56 7.66 5.43
N ALA A 255 10.40 8.52 5.96
CA ALA A 255 10.98 9.66 5.26
C ALA A 255 11.66 9.29 3.92
N LYS A 256 11.81 7.99 3.63
CA LYS A 256 12.39 7.45 2.38
C LYS A 256 11.73 6.14 1.89
N GLY A 257 10.56 5.74 2.40
CA GLY A 257 9.86 4.52 1.93
C GLY A 257 10.53 3.19 2.31
N HIS A 258 11.43 3.15 3.29
CA HIS A 258 12.17 1.95 3.67
C HIS A 258 12.03 1.66 5.18
N ALA A 259 11.78 0.41 5.51
CA ALA A 259 11.87 -0.12 6.88
C ALA A 259 13.08 -1.04 6.98
N TYR A 260 13.81 -1.00 8.11
CA TYR A 260 15.01 -1.79 8.37
C TYR A 260 14.76 -2.71 9.56
N ASP A 261 15.55 -3.77 9.64
CA ASP A 261 15.51 -4.72 10.78
C ASP A 261 14.12 -5.32 11.03
N VAL A 262 13.32 -5.44 9.97
CA VAL A 262 11.94 -5.96 10.03
C VAL A 262 11.98 -7.46 10.21
N THR A 263 11.35 -7.99 11.27
CA THR A 263 11.22 -9.44 11.47
C THR A 263 10.00 -10.01 10.76
N THR A 264 9.96 -11.33 10.61
CA THR A 264 8.79 -12.05 10.07
C THR A 264 7.51 -11.75 10.86
N LEU A 265 7.63 -11.53 12.19
CA LEU A 265 6.46 -11.20 13.03
C LEU A 265 5.89 -9.81 12.73
N HIS A 266 6.73 -8.81 12.39
CA HIS A 266 6.25 -7.51 11.92
C HIS A 266 5.40 -7.66 10.66
N LEU A 267 5.89 -8.46 9.68
CA LEU A 267 5.19 -8.70 8.42
C LEU A 267 3.87 -9.45 8.62
N ALA A 268 3.90 -10.54 9.38
CA ALA A 268 2.69 -11.27 9.72
C ALA A 268 1.64 -10.38 10.40
N SER A 269 2.10 -9.48 11.28
CA SER A 269 1.25 -8.58 12.06
C SER A 269 0.58 -7.51 11.20
N VAL A 270 1.31 -6.87 10.28
CA VAL A 270 0.73 -5.80 9.42
C VAL A 270 -0.28 -6.36 8.43
N PHE A 271 -0.09 -7.60 7.95
CA PHE A 271 -1.04 -8.25 7.04
C PHE A 271 -2.19 -8.97 7.76
N TYR A 272 -2.22 -8.91 9.07
CA TYR A 272 -3.20 -9.62 9.89
C TYR A 272 -3.27 -11.12 9.58
N ASN A 273 -2.11 -11.74 9.32
CA ASN A 273 -2.02 -13.18 9.17
C ASN A 273 -2.00 -13.82 10.56
N THR A 274 -3.18 -14.04 11.13
CA THR A 274 -3.37 -14.57 12.49
C THR A 274 -2.70 -15.94 12.67
N ASP A 275 -2.74 -16.79 11.65
CA ASP A 275 -2.09 -18.11 11.67
C ASP A 275 -0.58 -17.98 11.78
N ALA A 276 0.02 -17.07 11.00
CA ALA A 276 1.45 -16.79 11.05
C ALA A 276 1.85 -16.23 12.41
N VAL A 277 1.13 -15.21 12.92
CA VAL A 277 1.40 -14.62 14.23
C VAL A 277 1.38 -15.68 15.31
N LYS A 278 0.33 -16.50 15.37
CA LYS A 278 0.20 -17.59 16.35
C LYS A 278 1.36 -18.59 16.26
N LEU A 279 1.65 -19.09 15.06
CA LEU A 279 2.73 -20.07 14.85
C LEU A 279 4.11 -19.53 15.24
N LEU A 280 4.41 -18.27 14.90
CA LEU A 280 5.68 -17.65 15.24
C LEU A 280 5.84 -17.48 16.75
N LEU A 281 4.78 -17.03 17.45
CA LEU A 281 4.79 -16.90 18.93
C LEU A 281 4.86 -18.26 19.61
N ASP A 282 4.12 -19.28 19.12
CA ASP A 282 4.17 -20.64 19.69
C ASP A 282 5.54 -21.30 19.46
N ARG A 283 6.13 -21.10 18.27
CA ARG A 283 7.47 -21.60 17.97
C ARG A 283 8.52 -20.99 18.88
N GLN A 284 8.45 -19.68 19.11
CA GLN A 284 9.33 -19.01 20.04
C GLN A 284 9.22 -19.56 21.46
N ARG A 285 8.00 -19.78 21.98
CA ARG A 285 7.77 -20.39 23.30
C ARG A 285 8.39 -21.78 23.41
N SER A 286 8.43 -22.55 22.31
CA SER A 286 9.03 -23.88 22.27
C SER A 286 10.56 -23.88 22.22
N MET A 287 11.17 -22.78 21.78
CA MET A 287 12.61 -22.59 21.76
C MET A 287 13.05 -22.00 23.10
N ASN A 288 13.72 -22.80 23.94
CA ASN A 288 14.18 -22.38 25.26
C ASN A 288 14.85 -20.98 25.20
N ASN A 289 14.29 -20.02 25.87
CA ASN A 289 14.65 -18.61 26.21
C ASN A 289 16.05 -18.03 25.85
N SER A 290 16.76 -18.62 24.90
CA SER A 290 18.10 -18.14 24.49
C SER A 290 18.03 -16.98 23.47
N ASN A 291 16.90 -16.80 22.81
CA ASN A 291 16.69 -15.77 21.78
C ASN A 291 15.80 -14.64 22.32
N PRO A 292 16.01 -13.40 21.85
CA PRO A 292 15.14 -12.28 22.21
C PRO A 292 13.69 -12.53 21.82
N ASP A 293 12.74 -12.00 22.58
CA ASP A 293 11.32 -12.13 22.28
C ASP A 293 10.98 -11.43 20.99
N LEU A 294 10.36 -12.17 20.04
CA LEU A 294 9.95 -11.63 18.74
C LEU A 294 8.93 -10.51 18.88
N ALA A 295 8.03 -10.59 19.86
CA ALA A 295 7.02 -9.56 20.08
C ALA A 295 7.63 -8.21 20.52
N PHE A 296 8.84 -8.23 21.10
CA PHE A 296 9.61 -7.05 21.51
C PHE A 296 10.80 -6.75 20.58
N SER A 297 10.95 -7.48 19.48
CA SER A 297 11.92 -7.12 18.47
C SER A 297 11.53 -5.79 17.82
N CYS A 298 12.44 -4.82 17.86
CA CYS A 298 12.22 -3.53 17.19
C CYS A 298 12.72 -3.57 15.75
N ASP A 299 12.01 -2.89 14.87
CA ASP A 299 12.53 -2.53 13.55
C ASP A 299 13.53 -1.36 13.66
N GLY A 300 14.05 -0.90 12.51
CA GLY A 300 15.04 0.18 12.47
C GLY A 300 14.56 1.52 13.05
N ASP A 301 13.25 1.75 13.14
CA ASP A 301 12.65 2.95 13.73
C ASP A 301 12.19 2.73 15.18
N GLY A 302 12.46 1.57 15.76
CA GLY A 302 12.07 1.23 17.13
C GLY A 302 10.63 0.75 17.26
N ARG A 303 9.97 0.42 16.16
CA ARG A 303 8.58 -0.06 16.18
C ARG A 303 8.54 -1.55 16.48
N LEU A 304 7.61 -1.95 17.32
CA LEU A 304 7.29 -3.35 17.62
C LEU A 304 6.32 -3.93 16.56
N PRO A 305 6.19 -5.26 16.46
CA PRO A 305 5.12 -5.91 15.69
C PRO A 305 3.72 -5.36 16.03
N LEU A 306 3.49 -4.97 17.29
CA LEU A 306 2.24 -4.36 17.72
C LEU A 306 1.97 -2.99 17.06
N HIS A 307 3.00 -2.15 16.83
CA HIS A 307 2.86 -0.91 16.06
C HIS A 307 2.45 -1.20 14.62
N TRP A 308 3.03 -2.23 14.02
CA TRP A 308 2.71 -2.66 12.68
C TRP A 308 1.28 -3.22 12.57
N ALA A 309 0.86 -4.06 13.53
CA ALA A 309 -0.51 -4.54 13.63
C ALA A 309 -1.52 -3.39 13.79
N ALA A 310 -1.21 -2.40 14.63
CA ALA A 310 -2.06 -1.23 14.84
C ALA A 310 -2.20 -0.36 13.58
N SER A 311 -1.15 -0.27 12.76
CA SER A 311 -1.18 0.40 11.47
C SER A 311 -2.02 -0.34 10.44
N GLY A 312 -1.96 -1.66 10.42
CA GLY A 312 -2.64 -2.54 9.48
C GLY A 312 -2.14 -2.44 8.03
N PRO A 313 -2.68 -3.27 7.13
CA PRO A 313 -2.33 -3.28 5.73
C PRO A 313 -2.96 -2.09 5.01
N GLY A 314 -2.30 -1.63 3.93
CA GLY A 314 -2.86 -0.66 3.00
C GLY A 314 -3.42 -1.29 1.74
N GLY A 315 -3.99 -0.43 0.88
CA GLY A 315 -4.40 -0.83 -0.46
C GLY A 315 -5.54 -1.85 -0.49
N PRO A 316 -5.50 -2.80 -1.46
CA PRO A 316 -6.56 -3.79 -1.66
C PRO A 316 -6.75 -4.75 -0.48
N ASP A 317 -5.71 -4.93 0.36
CA ASP A 317 -5.74 -5.86 1.48
C ASP A 317 -6.80 -5.54 2.52
N CYS A 318 -7.14 -4.26 2.69
CA CYS A 318 -8.22 -3.89 3.59
C CYS A 318 -9.61 -4.37 3.14
N ARG A 319 -9.76 -4.83 1.90
CA ARG A 319 -11.04 -5.33 1.33
C ARG A 319 -11.19 -6.84 1.44
N LEU A 320 -10.17 -7.56 1.95
CA LEU A 320 -10.25 -9.01 2.09
C LEU A 320 -11.36 -9.42 3.07
N PRO A 321 -12.06 -10.52 2.80
CA PRO A 321 -13.04 -11.08 3.73
C PRO A 321 -12.41 -11.34 5.11
N ASP A 322 -13.21 -11.22 6.16
CA ASP A 322 -12.79 -11.45 7.56
C ASP A 322 -11.73 -10.49 8.11
N GLN A 323 -11.40 -9.42 7.39
CA GLN A 323 -10.35 -8.50 7.82
C GLN A 323 -10.62 -7.92 9.23
N GLN A 324 -11.86 -7.57 9.53
CA GLN A 324 -12.25 -7.06 10.86
C GLN A 324 -11.93 -8.08 11.98
N ARG A 325 -12.29 -9.35 11.77
CA ARG A 325 -11.95 -10.42 12.70
C ARG A 325 -10.45 -10.59 12.85
N ARG A 326 -9.72 -10.62 11.74
CA ARG A 326 -8.27 -10.78 11.71
C ARG A 326 -7.54 -9.62 12.39
N THR A 327 -8.01 -8.37 12.24
CA THR A 327 -7.46 -7.20 12.94
C THR A 327 -7.49 -7.41 14.46
N THR A 328 -8.69 -7.69 15.00
CA THR A 328 -8.87 -7.88 16.43
C THR A 328 -8.09 -9.09 16.94
N GLU A 329 -8.13 -10.21 16.21
CA GLU A 329 -7.44 -11.44 16.59
C GLU A 329 -5.91 -11.26 16.60
N THR A 330 -5.34 -10.62 15.58
CA THR A 330 -3.89 -10.34 15.53
C THR A 330 -3.43 -9.47 16.70
N LEU A 331 -4.16 -8.38 16.97
CA LEU A 331 -3.84 -7.50 18.09
C LEU A 331 -3.92 -8.26 19.43
N ARG A 332 -4.98 -9.04 19.64
CA ARG A 332 -5.14 -9.84 20.86
C ARG A 332 -4.04 -10.89 21.01
N LEU A 333 -3.66 -11.59 19.95
CA LEU A 333 -2.55 -12.55 20.00
C LEU A 333 -1.24 -11.93 20.50
N LEU A 334 -0.94 -10.70 20.04
CA LEU A 334 0.26 -9.97 20.48
C LEU A 334 0.11 -9.46 21.92
N LEU A 335 -1.03 -8.91 22.28
CA LEU A 335 -1.33 -8.33 23.59
C LEU A 335 -1.50 -9.41 24.68
N ASP A 336 -2.11 -10.56 24.36
CA ASP A 336 -2.21 -11.70 25.26
C ASP A 336 -0.86 -12.40 25.47
N HIS A 337 0.04 -12.29 24.47
CA HIS A 337 1.40 -12.78 24.63
C HIS A 337 2.15 -11.97 25.69
N ASP A 338 2.13 -10.64 25.57
CA ASP A 338 2.63 -9.73 26.60
C ASP A 338 2.02 -8.32 26.45
N PRO A 339 1.18 -7.88 27.40
CA PRO A 339 0.53 -6.58 27.36
C PRO A 339 1.46 -5.39 27.63
N THR A 340 2.71 -5.61 28.10
CA THR A 340 3.63 -4.51 28.42
C THR A 340 4.03 -3.70 27.19
N GLY A 341 3.87 -4.26 26.00
CA GLY A 341 4.10 -3.58 24.71
C GLY A 341 3.07 -2.51 24.36
N THR A 342 1.90 -2.46 25.02
CA THR A 342 0.76 -1.62 24.65
C THR A 342 1.10 -0.13 24.55
N ASN A 343 1.92 0.38 25.50
CA ASN A 343 2.28 1.80 25.61
C ASN A 343 3.75 2.09 25.28
N LEU A 344 4.48 1.12 24.73
CA LEU A 344 5.85 1.37 24.30
C LEU A 344 5.86 2.31 23.08
N VAL A 345 6.87 3.17 23.07
CA VAL A 345 7.03 4.18 22.03
C VAL A 345 8.17 3.83 21.09
N ASP A 346 8.01 4.18 19.83
CA ASP A 346 9.05 4.13 18.82
C ASP A 346 10.03 5.33 18.94
N LYS A 347 10.99 5.44 18.02
CA LYS A 347 11.95 6.56 17.98
C LYS A 347 11.31 7.94 17.75
N THR A 348 10.07 7.99 17.29
CA THR A 348 9.30 9.23 17.12
C THR A 348 8.42 9.57 18.31
N GLY A 349 8.47 8.75 19.38
CA GLY A 349 7.59 8.87 20.54
C GLY A 349 6.17 8.34 20.31
N SER A 350 5.93 7.65 19.20
CA SER A 350 4.59 7.15 18.85
C SER A 350 4.34 5.78 19.45
N THR A 351 3.18 5.59 20.09
CA THR A 351 2.67 4.30 20.59
C THR A 351 1.90 3.55 19.49
N PRO A 352 1.56 2.25 19.66
CA PRO A 352 0.64 1.54 18.77
C PRO A 352 -0.70 2.28 18.57
N LEU A 353 -1.23 2.95 19.61
CA LEU A 353 -2.47 3.72 19.52
C LEU A 353 -2.36 4.91 18.56
N HIS A 354 -1.19 5.57 18.49
CA HIS A 354 -0.91 6.61 17.49
C HIS A 354 -0.96 6.05 16.07
N TYR A 355 -0.39 4.87 15.84
CA TYR A 355 -0.42 4.20 14.53
C TYR A 355 -1.83 3.82 14.09
N ALA A 356 -2.66 3.33 15.02
CA ALA A 356 -4.07 3.06 14.74
C ALA A 356 -4.83 4.33 14.33
N ALA A 357 -4.60 5.46 15.03
CA ALA A 357 -5.20 6.74 14.68
C ALA A 357 -4.73 7.28 13.31
N ILE A 358 -3.44 7.11 12.98
CA ILE A 358 -2.90 7.45 11.66
C ILE A 358 -3.53 6.60 10.56
N SER A 359 -3.72 5.31 10.81
CA SER A 359 -4.34 4.39 9.86
C SER A 359 -5.80 4.74 9.58
N HIS A 360 -6.58 5.08 10.61
CA HIS A 360 -7.98 5.51 10.48
C HIS A 360 -8.18 6.58 9.39
N ALA A 361 -7.19 7.42 9.23
CA ALA A 361 -7.26 8.55 8.33
C ALA A 361 -6.92 8.25 6.87
N ARG A 362 -6.25 7.15 6.60
CA ARG A 362 -5.59 6.92 5.30
C ARG A 362 -6.23 5.85 4.43
N CYS A 363 -6.83 4.83 5.05
CA CYS A 363 -7.18 3.63 4.31
C CYS A 363 -8.50 3.67 3.56
N GLY A 364 -9.37 4.65 3.80
CA GLY A 364 -10.77 4.54 3.37
C GLY A 364 -11.50 3.31 3.95
N CYS A 365 -10.88 2.65 4.93
CA CYS A 365 -11.36 1.49 5.68
C CYS A 365 -11.31 1.83 7.18
N SER A 366 -11.99 2.90 7.56
CA SER A 366 -12.03 3.43 8.94
C SER A 366 -12.43 2.39 9.98
N GLU A 367 -13.23 1.40 9.58
CA GLU A 367 -13.73 0.36 10.48
C GLU A 367 -12.60 -0.49 11.10
N HIS A 368 -11.56 -0.85 10.33
CA HIS A 368 -10.43 -1.64 10.85
C HIS A 368 -9.60 -0.84 11.85
N ALA A 369 -9.32 0.41 11.52
CA ALA A 369 -8.56 1.28 12.40
C ALA A 369 -9.34 1.60 13.67
N GLU A 370 -10.67 1.74 13.61
CA GLU A 370 -11.51 1.89 14.78
C GLU A 370 -11.49 0.65 15.66
N LEU A 371 -11.52 -0.56 15.06
CA LEU A 371 -11.36 -1.81 15.79
C LEU A 371 -9.98 -1.91 16.46
N ALA A 372 -8.92 -1.48 15.78
CA ALA A 372 -7.58 -1.45 16.36
C ALA A 372 -7.52 -0.49 17.56
N ILE A 373 -8.09 0.71 17.44
CA ILE A 373 -8.17 1.67 18.56
C ILE A 373 -8.94 1.05 19.74
N ARG A 374 -10.12 0.45 19.48
CA ARG A 374 -10.95 -0.18 20.52
C ARG A 374 -10.20 -1.30 21.22
N THR A 375 -9.58 -2.20 20.45
CA THR A 375 -8.84 -3.33 21.02
C THR A 375 -7.65 -2.85 21.86
N LEU A 376 -6.89 -1.85 21.39
CA LEU A 376 -5.78 -1.31 22.18
C LEU A 376 -6.27 -0.66 23.49
N LEU A 377 -7.38 0.08 23.47
CA LEU A 377 -7.98 0.66 24.68
C LEU A 377 -8.50 -0.41 25.65
N GLU A 378 -9.03 -1.55 25.15
CA GLU A 378 -9.39 -2.70 25.98
C GLU A 378 -8.19 -3.30 26.73
N TYR A 379 -6.96 -3.09 26.24
CA TYR A 379 -5.70 -3.53 26.84
C TYR A 379 -4.91 -2.37 27.46
N ASP A 380 -5.60 -1.37 28.01
CA ASP A 380 -5.04 -0.24 28.75
C ASP A 380 -4.06 0.63 27.95
N ALA A 381 -4.30 0.79 26.63
CA ALA A 381 -3.58 1.79 25.86
C ALA A 381 -3.90 3.19 26.40
N ASP A 382 -2.86 3.94 26.75
CA ASP A 382 -2.99 5.26 27.34
C ASP A 382 -3.13 6.36 26.26
N PRO A 383 -4.31 6.99 26.11
CA PRO A 383 -4.52 8.05 25.14
C PRO A 383 -3.88 9.39 25.54
N LEU A 384 -3.30 9.49 26.74
CA LEU A 384 -2.60 10.67 27.23
C LEU A 384 -1.17 10.79 26.71
N ILE A 385 -0.55 9.70 26.33
CA ILE A 385 0.84 9.71 25.85
C ILE A 385 0.91 10.57 24.58
N PRO A 386 1.74 11.62 24.53
CA PRO A 386 1.97 12.39 23.32
C PRO A 386 3.09 11.78 22.49
N ASP A 387 3.06 11.95 21.18
CA ASP A 387 4.20 11.65 20.31
C ASP A 387 5.33 12.69 20.46
N GLY A 388 6.46 12.51 19.76
CA GLY A 388 7.60 13.44 19.78
C GLY A 388 7.30 14.86 19.31
N SER A 389 6.13 15.11 18.73
CA SER A 389 5.61 16.44 18.38
C SER A 389 4.58 16.97 19.39
N GLY A 390 4.37 16.27 20.49
CA GLY A 390 3.36 16.61 21.49
C GLY A 390 1.93 16.26 21.09
N ARG A 391 1.71 15.49 20.01
CA ARG A 391 0.38 15.15 19.51
C ARG A 391 -0.13 13.91 20.22
N THR A 392 -1.38 13.95 20.69
CA THR A 392 -2.11 12.78 21.19
C THR A 392 -2.94 12.13 20.08
N VAL A 393 -3.53 10.98 20.38
CA VAL A 393 -4.44 10.27 19.46
C VAL A 393 -5.55 11.18 18.91
N LEU A 394 -6.10 12.09 19.72
CA LEU A 394 -7.13 13.04 19.28
C LEU A 394 -6.62 13.98 18.18
N HIS A 395 -5.39 14.49 18.28
CA HIS A 395 -4.80 15.31 17.24
C HIS A 395 -4.63 14.53 15.94
N LEU A 396 -4.12 13.29 16.03
CA LEU A 396 -3.85 12.47 14.86
C LEU A 396 -5.13 12.12 14.08
N LEU A 397 -6.22 11.82 14.76
CA LEU A 397 -7.51 11.59 14.12
C LEU A 397 -7.96 12.82 13.32
N GLY A 398 -7.78 14.03 13.86
CA GLY A 398 -8.12 15.27 13.16
C GLY A 398 -7.22 15.56 11.96
N TYR A 399 -5.90 15.36 12.10
CA TYR A 399 -4.93 15.65 11.04
C TYR A 399 -5.06 14.74 9.83
N GLN A 400 -5.30 13.47 10.06
CA GLN A 400 -5.15 12.46 9.02
C GLN A 400 -6.42 12.23 8.19
N SER A 401 -7.55 12.77 8.62
CA SER A 401 -8.84 12.55 7.96
C SER A 401 -9.05 13.32 6.65
N HIS A 402 -7.99 13.85 6.03
CA HIS A 402 -8.09 14.58 4.76
C HIS A 402 -8.59 13.72 3.59
N GLN A 403 -8.30 12.42 3.61
CA GLN A 403 -8.70 11.45 2.59
C GLN A 403 -9.57 10.32 3.14
N GLY A 404 -9.66 10.19 4.48
CA GLY A 404 -10.40 9.13 5.16
C GLY A 404 -11.88 9.48 5.40
N ASP A 405 -12.57 8.56 6.04
CA ASP A 405 -13.95 8.72 6.46
C ASP A 405 -14.10 9.76 7.58
N HIS A 406 -15.35 10.11 7.88
CA HIS A 406 -15.66 10.94 9.04
C HIS A 406 -15.28 10.22 10.34
N VAL A 407 -14.62 10.92 11.25
CA VAL A 407 -14.40 10.40 12.61
C VAL A 407 -15.75 10.31 13.31
N ARG A 408 -16.15 9.11 13.71
CA ARG A 408 -17.42 8.87 14.39
C ARG A 408 -17.36 9.43 15.82
N THR A 409 -18.40 10.12 16.24
CA THR A 409 -18.49 10.69 17.61
C THR A 409 -18.39 9.61 18.69
N ALA A 410 -18.92 8.41 18.43
CA ALA A 410 -18.79 7.27 19.34
C ALA A 410 -17.32 6.83 19.56
N LEU A 411 -16.43 7.03 18.57
CA LEU A 411 -15.00 6.78 18.73
C LEU A 411 -14.35 7.85 19.61
N LEU A 412 -14.72 9.12 19.42
CA LEU A 412 -14.23 10.21 20.27
C LEU A 412 -14.70 10.04 21.74
N ASP A 413 -15.96 9.67 21.93
CA ASP A 413 -16.54 9.38 23.25
C ASP A 413 -15.76 8.25 23.96
N LEU A 414 -15.47 7.17 23.23
CA LEU A 414 -14.66 6.07 23.75
C LEU A 414 -13.27 6.55 24.19
N ILE A 415 -12.58 7.32 23.37
CA ILE A 415 -11.23 7.81 23.68
C ILE A 415 -11.25 8.77 24.87
N LEU A 416 -12.27 9.63 24.97
CA LEU A 416 -12.46 10.53 26.11
C LEU A 416 -12.80 9.77 27.40
N SER A 417 -13.62 8.70 27.31
CA SER A 417 -13.95 7.85 28.46
C SER A 417 -12.73 7.10 29.03
N HIS A 418 -11.69 6.87 28.19
CA HIS A 418 -10.41 6.33 28.64
C HIS A 418 -9.43 7.42 29.14
N GLY A 419 -9.90 8.64 29.36
CA GLY A 419 -9.14 9.70 30.01
C GLY A 419 -8.40 10.66 29.10
N ALA A 420 -8.58 10.60 27.78
CA ALA A 420 -7.94 11.56 26.87
C ALA A 420 -8.26 13.00 27.24
N GLN A 421 -7.23 13.86 27.29
CA GLN A 421 -7.40 15.29 27.59
C GLN A 421 -7.80 16.05 26.32
N ILE A 422 -9.06 16.53 26.30
CA ILE A 422 -9.64 17.22 25.15
C ILE A 422 -8.92 18.53 24.78
N ASN A 423 -8.35 19.22 25.78
CA ASN A 423 -7.64 20.50 25.63
C ASN A 423 -6.10 20.36 25.67
N HIS A 424 -5.57 19.14 25.56
CA HIS A 424 -4.14 18.96 25.40
C HIS A 424 -3.63 19.75 24.19
N ALA A 425 -2.49 20.45 24.34
CA ALA A 425 -1.89 21.22 23.26
C ALA A 425 -0.62 20.55 22.76
N GLU A 426 -0.49 20.35 21.46
CA GLU A 426 0.74 19.86 20.82
C GLU A 426 1.87 20.90 20.91
N ALA A 427 3.09 20.55 20.44
CA ALA A 427 4.27 21.42 20.49
C ALA A 427 4.04 22.82 19.89
N ASN A 428 3.17 22.96 18.87
CA ASN A 428 2.78 24.24 18.28
C ASN A 428 1.62 24.93 19.02
N GLY A 429 1.18 24.41 20.15
CA GLY A 429 0.06 24.94 20.91
C GLY A 429 -1.32 24.68 20.32
N LYS A 430 -1.44 23.88 19.26
CA LYS A 430 -2.75 23.49 18.73
C LYS A 430 -3.38 22.44 19.63
N THR A 431 -4.67 22.60 19.92
CA THR A 431 -5.50 21.56 20.53
C THR A 431 -6.16 20.70 19.46
N ALA A 432 -6.75 19.57 19.84
CA ALA A 432 -7.51 18.74 18.91
C ALA A 432 -8.56 19.56 18.16
N LEU A 433 -9.26 20.49 18.84
CA LEU A 433 -10.27 21.35 18.21
C LEU A 433 -9.70 22.22 17.08
N HIS A 434 -8.47 22.75 17.20
CA HIS A 434 -7.83 23.47 16.09
C HIS A 434 -7.68 22.58 14.84
N VAL A 435 -7.31 21.33 15.06
CA VAL A 435 -7.06 20.38 13.95
C VAL A 435 -8.38 19.96 13.30
N PHE A 436 -9.38 19.61 14.10
CA PHE A 436 -10.72 19.26 13.61
C PHE A 436 -11.42 20.44 12.93
N ALA A 437 -11.28 21.65 13.46
CA ALA A 437 -11.86 22.85 12.85
C ALA A 437 -11.25 23.19 11.49
N GLN A 438 -9.95 22.92 11.30
CA GLN A 438 -9.28 23.08 10.01
C GLN A 438 -9.76 22.06 8.97
N ASN A 439 -10.15 20.86 9.39
CA ASN A 439 -10.61 19.79 8.52
C ASN A 439 -12.12 19.85 8.30
N LEU A 440 -12.54 20.43 7.18
CA LEU A 440 -13.96 20.67 6.90
C LEU A 440 -14.82 19.41 6.74
N ARG A 441 -14.24 18.23 6.66
CA ARG A 441 -14.99 16.96 6.70
C ARG A 441 -15.48 16.62 8.10
N GLN A 442 -14.87 17.20 9.13
CA GLN A 442 -15.03 16.78 10.51
C GLN A 442 -15.96 17.71 11.33
N VAL A 443 -16.93 18.36 10.69
CA VAL A 443 -17.85 19.29 11.37
C VAL A 443 -18.58 18.61 12.54
N SER A 444 -19.08 17.38 12.36
CA SER A 444 -19.76 16.63 13.42
C SER A 444 -18.83 16.30 14.59
N ALA A 445 -17.59 15.91 14.30
CA ALA A 445 -16.58 15.65 15.31
C ALA A 445 -16.17 16.92 16.07
N ALA A 446 -16.03 18.06 15.36
CA ALA A 446 -15.74 19.35 15.99
C ALA A 446 -16.88 19.78 16.92
N LYS A 447 -18.15 19.65 16.49
CA LYS A 447 -19.32 19.92 17.35
C LYS A 447 -19.29 19.06 18.61
N PHE A 448 -19.06 17.76 18.45
CA PHE A 448 -18.93 16.83 19.57
C PHE A 448 -17.85 17.27 20.57
N LEU A 449 -16.65 17.63 20.09
CA LEU A 449 -15.56 18.11 20.96
C LEU A 449 -15.95 19.39 21.71
N ILE A 450 -16.64 20.32 21.05
CA ILE A 450 -17.15 21.56 21.66
C ILE A 450 -18.14 21.23 22.78
N GLU A 451 -19.10 20.35 22.52
CA GLU A 451 -20.12 19.93 23.50
C GLU A 451 -19.48 19.23 24.72
N HIS A 452 -18.30 18.62 24.55
CA HIS A 452 -17.54 17.97 25.64
C HIS A 452 -16.48 18.87 26.26
N GLY A 453 -16.52 20.19 26.03
CA GLY A 453 -15.67 21.16 26.72
C GLY A 453 -14.34 21.48 26.05
N ALA A 454 -14.24 21.28 24.72
CA ALA A 454 -13.08 21.78 23.99
C ALA A 454 -13.04 23.32 24.00
N ASP A 455 -11.89 23.89 24.34
CA ASP A 455 -11.72 25.34 24.47
C ASP A 455 -11.66 26.02 23.10
N ILE A 456 -12.72 26.69 22.74
CA ILE A 456 -12.84 27.48 21.50
C ILE A 456 -11.98 28.75 21.50
N ARG A 457 -11.46 29.17 22.66
CA ARG A 457 -10.62 30.36 22.84
C ARG A 457 -9.13 30.00 22.88
N ALA A 458 -8.79 28.71 22.91
CA ALA A 458 -7.41 28.26 22.94
C ALA A 458 -6.59 28.89 21.81
N ARG A 459 -5.36 29.29 22.10
CA ARG A 459 -4.46 29.92 21.14
C ARG A 459 -3.19 29.09 20.95
N ASN A 460 -2.84 28.82 19.71
CA ASN A 460 -1.58 28.20 19.37
C ASN A 460 -0.40 29.21 19.46
N THR A 461 0.82 28.75 19.15
CA THR A 461 2.04 29.59 19.20
C THR A 461 2.00 30.77 18.23
N THR A 462 1.22 30.71 17.15
CA THR A 462 0.98 31.81 16.20
C THR A 462 -0.25 32.65 16.59
N ARG A 463 -0.76 32.51 17.83
CA ARG A 463 -1.96 33.17 18.34
C ARG A 463 -3.24 32.86 17.56
N GLU A 464 -3.26 31.79 16.79
CA GLU A 464 -4.46 31.35 16.08
C GLU A 464 -5.39 30.59 17.03
N THR A 465 -6.69 30.84 16.91
CA THR A 465 -7.77 30.12 17.60
C THR A 465 -8.40 29.07 16.66
N PRO A 466 -9.26 28.17 17.13
CA PRO A 466 -10.04 27.29 16.26
C PRO A 466 -10.83 28.03 15.17
N PHE A 467 -11.23 29.29 15.39
CA PHE A 467 -11.85 30.13 14.35
C PHE A 467 -10.91 30.44 13.18
N HIS A 468 -9.64 30.74 13.46
CA HIS A 468 -8.63 30.93 12.41
C HIS A 468 -8.41 29.63 11.64
N ALA A 469 -8.37 28.49 12.34
CA ALA A 469 -8.22 27.19 11.73
C ALA A 469 -9.40 26.86 10.78
N ALA A 470 -10.64 27.09 11.22
CA ALA A 470 -11.84 26.91 10.41
C ALA A 470 -11.87 27.86 9.19
N ALA A 471 -11.45 29.13 9.39
CA ALA A 471 -11.37 30.11 8.31
C ALA A 471 -10.37 29.71 7.22
N ARG A 472 -9.22 29.12 7.59
CA ARG A 472 -8.27 28.53 6.64
C ARG A 472 -8.79 27.25 6.00
N GLY A 473 -9.76 26.61 6.56
CA GLY A 473 -10.42 25.36 6.22
C GLY A 473 -9.80 24.55 5.06
N PHE A 474 -9.60 23.27 5.25
CA PHE A 474 -9.03 22.40 4.23
C PHE A 474 -10.01 21.30 3.83
N LEU A 475 -10.15 21.11 2.52
CA LEU A 475 -10.87 19.97 1.93
C LEU A 475 -10.25 19.68 0.56
N ASN A 476 -9.91 18.43 0.33
CA ASN A 476 -9.37 18.00 -0.97
C ASN A 476 -10.38 18.19 -2.10
N ASP A 477 -9.88 18.43 -3.32
CA ASP A 477 -10.72 18.57 -4.52
C ASP A 477 -11.38 17.23 -4.91
N HIS A 478 -10.77 16.13 -4.51
CA HIS A 478 -11.27 14.78 -4.70
C HIS A 478 -11.41 14.08 -3.36
N VAL A 479 -12.54 13.46 -3.15
CA VAL A 479 -12.87 12.68 -1.96
C VAL A 479 -13.21 11.27 -2.40
N ARG A 480 -12.48 10.28 -1.89
CA ARG A 480 -12.80 8.89 -2.14
C ARG A 480 -13.99 8.47 -1.27
N ARG A 481 -15.10 8.12 -1.90
CA ARG A 481 -16.30 7.62 -1.24
C ARG A 481 -16.75 6.35 -1.93
N ASP A 482 -16.94 5.29 -1.16
CA ASP A 482 -17.35 3.97 -1.67
C ASP A 482 -16.47 3.47 -2.83
N GLY A 483 -15.14 3.70 -2.74
CA GLY A 483 -14.18 3.30 -3.78
C GLY A 483 -14.16 4.20 -5.02
N ARG A 484 -15.00 5.26 -5.09
CA ARG A 484 -15.07 6.19 -6.22
C ARG A 484 -14.57 7.57 -5.82
N ASP A 485 -13.74 8.17 -6.67
CA ASP A 485 -13.33 9.56 -6.51
C ASP A 485 -14.50 10.48 -6.86
N GLN A 486 -14.95 11.26 -5.88
CA GLN A 486 -15.98 12.30 -6.07
C GLN A 486 -15.31 13.67 -6.06
N GLU A 487 -15.55 14.46 -7.10
CA GLU A 487 -15.10 15.84 -7.15
C GLU A 487 -15.88 16.69 -6.14
N VAL A 488 -15.14 17.44 -5.32
CA VAL A 488 -15.72 18.34 -4.33
C VAL A 488 -15.80 19.74 -4.90
N THR A 489 -17.03 20.20 -5.12
CA THR A 489 -17.26 21.54 -5.67
C THR A 489 -16.89 22.65 -4.69
N THR A 490 -16.52 23.82 -5.21
CA THR A 490 -16.28 25.02 -4.40
C THR A 490 -17.46 25.37 -3.51
N CYS A 491 -18.70 25.19 -4.00
CA CYS A 491 -19.90 25.41 -3.21
C CYS A 491 -19.98 24.50 -1.99
N ASN A 492 -19.61 23.22 -2.13
CA ASN A 492 -19.57 22.27 -1.02
C ASN A 492 -18.51 22.68 0.03
N LYS A 493 -17.33 23.15 -0.41
CA LYS A 493 -16.28 23.63 0.49
C LYS A 493 -16.76 24.82 1.31
N ILE A 494 -17.38 25.82 0.66
CA ILE A 494 -17.92 27.00 1.31
C ILE A 494 -19.02 26.61 2.30
N ARG A 495 -19.96 25.75 1.92
CA ARG A 495 -21.03 25.27 2.79
C ARG A 495 -20.51 24.61 4.07
N LEU A 496 -19.53 23.69 3.93
CA LEU A 496 -18.94 23.02 5.09
C LEU A 496 -18.12 23.97 5.98
N GLN A 497 -17.45 24.96 5.38
CA GLN A 497 -16.77 26.01 6.13
C GLN A 497 -17.75 26.88 6.91
N ASP A 498 -18.87 27.28 6.29
CA ASP A 498 -19.94 28.03 6.97
C ASP A 498 -20.53 27.24 8.14
N GLU A 499 -20.73 25.93 7.94
CA GLU A 499 -21.23 25.03 8.99
C GLU A 499 -20.26 24.92 10.17
N MET A 500 -18.95 24.78 9.89
CA MET A 500 -17.91 24.74 10.91
C MET A 500 -17.84 26.05 11.71
N ILE A 501 -17.81 27.18 11.01
CA ILE A 501 -17.75 28.50 11.65
C ILE A 501 -19.02 28.77 12.49
N ARG A 502 -20.18 28.39 11.97
CA ARG A 502 -21.46 28.52 12.72
C ARG A 502 -21.41 27.71 14.01
N ALA A 503 -20.92 26.47 13.97
CA ALA A 503 -20.79 25.65 15.17
C ALA A 503 -19.92 26.31 16.25
N LEU A 504 -18.78 26.91 15.83
CA LEU A 504 -17.91 27.67 16.74
C LEU A 504 -18.59 28.94 17.25
N GLN A 505 -19.34 29.66 16.42
CA GLN A 505 -20.07 30.86 16.80
C GLN A 505 -21.21 30.57 17.80
N GLU A 506 -21.97 29.51 17.56
CA GLU A 506 -23.05 29.06 18.48
C GLU A 506 -22.46 28.73 19.86
N ALA A 507 -21.32 28.06 19.91
CA ALA A 507 -20.62 27.76 21.16
C ALA A 507 -20.01 29.00 21.84
N ALA A 508 -19.60 30.00 21.07
CA ALA A 508 -19.03 31.24 21.59
C ALA A 508 -20.09 32.22 22.14
N GLY A 509 -21.33 32.10 21.68
CA GLY A 509 -22.41 32.98 22.07
C GLY A 509 -22.10 34.48 21.82
N GLU A 510 -22.16 35.31 22.87
CA GLU A 510 -21.90 36.75 22.79
C GLU A 510 -20.43 37.08 22.38
N ASP A 511 -19.47 36.18 22.66
CA ASP A 511 -18.05 36.38 22.32
C ASP A 511 -17.73 36.10 20.84
N ALA A 512 -18.68 35.59 20.07
CA ALA A 512 -18.44 35.17 18.68
C ALA A 512 -17.86 36.29 17.81
N ALA A 513 -18.43 37.51 17.90
CA ALA A 513 -17.97 38.67 17.13
C ALA A 513 -16.55 39.08 17.52
N MET A 514 -16.22 39.05 18.81
CA MET A 514 -14.89 39.33 19.33
C MET A 514 -13.89 38.29 18.81
N LEU A 515 -14.21 37.01 18.88
CA LEU A 515 -13.30 35.92 18.42
C LEU A 515 -13.06 35.97 16.91
N MET A 516 -14.09 36.36 16.13
CA MET A 516 -13.94 36.53 14.66
C MET A 516 -13.08 37.75 14.27
N SER A 517 -12.94 38.74 15.17
CA SER A 517 -12.14 39.95 14.95
C SER A 517 -10.74 39.91 15.60
N GLN A 518 -10.40 38.87 16.34
CA GLN A 518 -9.10 38.73 16.99
C GLN A 518 -7.97 38.47 15.97
N PRO A 519 -6.88 39.26 15.94
CA PRO A 519 -5.78 39.00 15.04
C PRO A 519 -4.85 37.90 15.55
N ASN A 520 -4.30 37.10 14.63
CA ASN A 520 -3.19 36.18 14.87
C ASN A 520 -1.83 36.93 14.92
N ALA A 521 -0.73 36.21 14.98
CA ALA A 521 0.61 36.79 15.00
C ALA A 521 0.99 37.57 13.71
N GLU A 522 0.33 37.28 12.59
CA GLU A 522 0.49 37.98 11.30
C GLU A 522 -0.42 39.21 11.17
N GLY A 523 -1.21 39.50 12.20
CA GLY A 523 -2.21 40.58 12.18
C GLY A 523 -3.51 40.24 11.44
N LYS A 524 -3.68 38.99 11.00
CA LYS A 524 -4.87 38.54 10.27
C LYS A 524 -5.94 38.02 11.23
N THR A 525 -7.16 38.46 11.01
CA THR A 525 -8.35 37.95 11.73
C THR A 525 -8.90 36.68 11.06
N PRO A 526 -9.73 35.88 11.75
CA PRO A 526 -10.48 34.79 11.11
C PRO A 526 -11.29 35.27 9.91
N GLN A 527 -11.85 36.50 9.95
CA GLN A 527 -12.60 37.07 8.85
C GLN A 527 -11.74 37.31 7.61
N ASP A 528 -10.52 37.85 7.78
CA ASP A 528 -9.57 38.07 6.68
C ASP A 528 -9.16 36.73 6.03
N LEU A 529 -8.87 35.72 6.86
CA LEU A 529 -8.49 34.41 6.39
C LEU A 529 -9.63 33.68 5.66
N LEU A 530 -10.85 33.89 6.10
CA LEU A 530 -12.04 33.35 5.44
C LEU A 530 -12.20 33.91 4.04
N GLU A 531 -12.06 35.23 3.89
CA GLU A 531 -12.12 35.91 2.59
C GLU A 531 -10.99 35.47 1.66
N GLU A 532 -9.74 35.42 2.14
CA GLU A 532 -8.59 34.95 1.39
C GLU A 532 -8.78 33.50 0.90
N THR A 533 -9.29 32.63 1.75
CA THR A 533 -9.49 31.21 1.43
C THR A 533 -10.57 31.04 0.37
N ARG A 534 -11.69 31.73 0.49
CA ARG A 534 -12.79 31.68 -0.48
C ARG A 534 -12.41 32.26 -1.84
N ASN A 535 -11.70 33.38 -1.85
CA ASN A 535 -11.17 33.97 -3.08
C ASN A 535 -10.22 33.00 -3.81
N ARG A 536 -9.38 32.26 -3.06
CA ARG A 536 -8.49 31.23 -3.62
C ARG A 536 -9.28 30.06 -4.24
N TRP A 537 -10.35 29.63 -3.62
CA TRP A 537 -11.20 28.54 -4.16
C TRP A 537 -11.97 28.98 -5.40
N GLN A 538 -12.47 30.22 -5.42
CA GLN A 538 -13.19 30.79 -6.56
C GLN A 538 -12.26 31.08 -7.75
N GLY A 539 -11.03 31.51 -7.50
CA GLY A 539 -10.03 31.76 -8.55
C GLY A 539 -9.53 30.49 -9.28
N ARG A 540 -9.61 29.33 -8.63
CA ARG A 540 -9.31 28.03 -9.27
C ARG A 540 -10.44 27.51 -10.16
N GLY A 541 -11.65 28.05 -10.01
CA GLY A 541 -12.83 27.65 -10.79
C GLY A 541 -12.97 28.32 -12.16
N GLN A 542 -12.10 29.28 -12.53
CA GLN A 542 -12.11 29.88 -13.85
C GLN A 542 -11.15 29.11 -14.78
N PRO A 543 -11.65 28.55 -15.91
CA PRO A 543 -10.76 27.97 -16.92
C PRO A 543 -9.88 29.08 -17.47
N VAL A 544 -8.57 28.95 -17.35
CA VAL A 544 -7.61 29.81 -18.04
C VAL A 544 -7.81 29.59 -19.55
N PRO A 545 -8.21 30.59 -20.34
CA PRO A 545 -8.36 30.40 -21.77
C PRO A 545 -6.96 30.17 -22.36
N GLY A 546 -6.67 28.97 -22.86
CA GLY A 546 -5.51 28.74 -23.72
C GLY A 546 -4.49 27.68 -23.33
N LEU A 547 -4.69 26.89 -22.24
CA LEU A 547 -3.78 25.78 -21.96
C LEU A 547 -4.56 24.45 -21.99
N GLY A 548 -4.34 23.67 -23.05
CA GLY A 548 -4.87 22.32 -23.23
C GLY A 548 -4.49 21.40 -22.04
N ARG A 549 -5.44 20.55 -21.63
CA ARG A 549 -5.27 19.56 -20.55
C ARG A 549 -4.14 18.57 -20.89
N GLY A 550 -2.92 18.88 -20.47
CA GLY A 550 -1.84 17.91 -20.40
C GLY A 550 -2.04 17.05 -19.15
N ARG A 551 -2.15 15.74 -19.33
CA ARG A 551 -2.15 14.76 -18.24
C ARG A 551 -0.84 14.92 -17.44
N GLY A 552 -0.91 15.58 -16.29
CA GLY A 552 0.23 15.79 -15.39
C GLY A 552 0.41 14.60 -14.46
N ARG A 553 1.47 13.84 -14.70
CA ARG A 553 2.06 12.94 -13.71
C ARG A 553 2.50 13.75 -12.49
N GLY A 554 2.17 13.26 -11.29
CA GLY A 554 2.49 13.89 -10.03
C GLY A 554 3.99 14.21 -9.89
N ARG A 555 4.27 15.48 -9.60
CA ARG A 555 5.56 15.90 -9.05
C ARG A 555 5.35 16.25 -7.58
N GLY A 556 6.18 15.64 -6.74
CA GLY A 556 6.22 15.86 -5.31
C GLY A 556 6.50 17.33 -4.96
N LEU A 557 5.92 17.76 -3.87
CA LEU A 557 6.17 19.05 -3.23
C LEU A 557 7.55 19.03 -2.55
N PRO A 558 8.30 20.15 -2.58
CA PRO A 558 9.58 20.24 -1.90
C PRO A 558 9.38 20.31 -0.38
N GLY A 559 10.22 19.58 0.33
CA GLY A 559 10.29 19.60 1.77
C GLY A 559 10.78 20.95 2.29
N GLY A 560 10.16 21.37 3.36
CA GLY A 560 10.63 22.42 4.26
C GLY A 560 10.49 21.91 5.70
N VAL A 561 11.63 21.78 6.34
CA VAL A 561 12.07 21.59 7.73
C VAL A 561 11.00 21.25 8.76
#